data_54f779e3c939951dccea761f3d9c9d87
#
_entry.id   54f779e3c939951dccea761f3d9c9d87
#
_cell.length_a   1.000
_cell.length_b   1.000
_cell.length_c   1.000
_cell.angle_alpha   90.00
_cell.angle_beta   90.00
_cell.angle_gamma   90.00
#
_symmetry.space_group_name_H-M   'P 1'
#
loop_
_entity.id
_entity.type
_entity.pdbx_description
1 polymer ?
#
loop_
_entity_poly.entity_id
_entity_poly.type
_entity_poly.pdbx_seq_one_letter_code
_entity_poly.pdbx_strand_id
1 'polypeptide(L)'
;MTTPESLGNFVAFMDSTDIGQLFVPSSKREMRQLVPDYSQDEDGVDRVKVLMATPNLIVFEAFRPSGETDRMHMHKDHHSVAYQKEGRVRMTIGSETFEVAPGDTYHHPMGVKHRHKSLEDSVRIEVKYYPEGNAIESWNRLAAGSNQSK
;
A
#
# COMPACT_ATOMS: atom_id res chain seq x y z
N MET A 1 6.75 18.23 11.09
CA MET A 1 5.81 17.17 11.49
C MET A 1 4.42 17.51 11.00
N THR A 2 3.71 16.52 10.49
CA THR A 2 2.37 16.72 9.94
C THR A 2 1.35 16.75 11.07
N THR A 3 0.45 17.74 11.07
CA THR A 3 -0.65 17.80 12.03
C THR A 3 -1.72 16.78 11.67
N PRO A 4 -2.61 16.38 12.61
CA PRO A 4 -3.70 15.48 12.28
C PRO A 4 -4.56 15.95 11.11
N GLU A 5 -4.86 17.25 11.03
CA GLU A 5 -5.64 17.79 9.93
C GLU A 5 -4.89 17.69 8.60
N SER A 6 -3.59 17.97 8.59
CA SER A 6 -2.82 17.88 7.36
C SER A 6 -2.62 16.42 6.95
N LEU A 7 -2.55 15.49 7.90
CA LEU A 7 -2.53 14.06 7.57
C LEU A 7 -3.81 13.65 6.85
N GLY A 8 -4.97 14.13 7.31
CA GLY A 8 -6.23 13.84 6.67
C GLY A 8 -6.35 14.36 5.24
N ASN A 9 -5.49 15.31 4.86
CA ASN A 9 -5.48 15.85 3.51
C ASN A 9 -4.59 15.09 2.54
N PHE A 10 -3.80 14.11 3.03
CA PHE A 10 -2.91 13.33 2.19
C PHE A 10 -3.57 12.02 1.74
N VAL A 11 -4.79 12.12 1.26
CA VAL A 11 -5.50 10.93 0.77
C VAL A 11 -4.90 10.51 -0.58
N ALA A 12 -4.69 9.21 -0.73
CA ALA A 12 -4.03 8.66 -1.93
C ALA A 12 -5.01 8.51 -3.09
N PHE A 13 -5.49 9.61 -3.61
CA PHE A 13 -6.35 9.61 -4.79
C PHE A 13 -5.52 9.53 -6.06
N MET A 14 -6.11 8.93 -7.09
CA MET A 14 -5.61 8.98 -8.45
C MET A 14 -6.71 9.44 -9.39
N ASP A 15 -6.32 10.15 -10.42
CA ASP A 15 -7.23 10.54 -11.50
C ASP A 15 -6.64 10.14 -12.85
N SER A 16 -7.32 10.51 -13.92
CA SER A 16 -6.89 10.14 -15.27
C SER A 16 -5.50 10.68 -15.66
N THR A 17 -5.02 11.73 -14.99
CA THR A 17 -3.70 12.28 -15.27
C THR A 17 -2.58 11.47 -14.64
N ASP A 18 -2.90 10.64 -13.64
CA ASP A 18 -1.90 9.77 -13.00
C ASP A 18 -1.66 8.50 -13.79
N ILE A 19 -2.54 8.17 -14.72
CA ILE A 19 -2.52 6.90 -15.45
C ILE A 19 -1.90 7.09 -16.83
N GLY A 20 -1.06 6.12 -17.22
CA GLY A 20 -0.53 6.08 -18.57
C GLY A 20 0.68 6.95 -18.82
N GLN A 21 1.30 7.45 -17.78
CA GLN A 21 2.54 8.20 -17.90
C GLN A 21 3.67 7.27 -18.34
N LEU A 22 4.43 7.66 -19.36
CA LEU A 22 5.59 6.88 -19.79
C LEU A 22 6.80 7.11 -18.89
N PHE A 23 6.85 8.24 -18.24
CA PHE A 23 7.94 8.62 -17.37
C PHE A 23 7.44 9.53 -16.25
N VAL A 24 7.80 9.21 -15.04
CA VAL A 24 7.46 10.02 -13.86
C VAL A 24 8.76 10.35 -13.15
N PRO A 25 9.25 11.58 -13.24
CA PRO A 25 10.47 11.96 -12.51
C PRO A 25 10.21 11.99 -11.02
N SER A 26 11.24 11.71 -10.21
CA SER A 26 11.10 11.65 -8.76
C SER A 26 10.59 12.96 -8.16
N SER A 27 10.89 14.08 -8.80
CA SER A 27 10.45 15.40 -8.34
C SER A 27 8.93 15.61 -8.42
N LYS A 28 8.23 14.76 -9.16
CA LYS A 28 6.77 14.83 -9.33
C LYS A 28 6.01 13.90 -8.38
N ARG A 29 6.74 13.15 -7.55
CA ARG A 29 6.12 12.17 -6.66
C ARG A 29 5.79 12.82 -5.32
N GLU A 30 4.52 12.78 -4.97
CA GLU A 30 4.04 13.34 -3.71
C GLU A 30 3.78 12.23 -2.70
N MET A 31 4.13 12.48 -1.45
CA MET A 31 3.76 11.60 -0.35
C MET A 31 2.27 11.77 -0.09
N ARG A 32 1.54 10.66 -0.08
CA ARG A 32 0.11 10.63 0.23
C ARG A 32 -0.13 9.67 1.37
N GLN A 33 -1.23 9.87 2.06
CA GLN A 33 -1.60 9.01 3.18
C GLN A 33 -2.71 8.07 2.74
N LEU A 34 -2.49 6.77 2.95
CA LEU A 34 -3.47 5.73 2.69
C LEU A 34 -4.04 5.28 4.02
N VAL A 35 -5.33 5.50 4.24
CA VAL A 35 -6.02 5.19 5.50
C VAL A 35 -7.17 4.24 5.20
N PRO A 36 -6.89 2.97 4.91
CA PRO A 36 -7.96 2.03 4.64
C PRO A 36 -8.72 1.67 5.92
N ASP A 37 -9.96 1.22 5.76
CA ASP A 37 -10.81 0.86 6.89
C ASP A 37 -10.32 -0.35 7.68
N TYR A 38 -9.35 -1.08 7.15
CA TYR A 38 -8.72 -2.18 7.85
C TYR A 38 -7.51 -1.77 8.71
N SER A 39 -7.19 -0.49 8.77
CA SER A 39 -6.19 -0.01 9.71
C SER A 39 -6.67 -0.22 11.13
N GLN A 40 -5.78 -0.68 12.01
CA GLN A 40 -6.18 -1.07 13.36
C GLN A 40 -6.31 0.11 14.31
N ASP A 41 -5.57 1.14 14.05
CA ASP A 41 -5.57 2.34 14.87
C ASP A 41 -5.33 3.57 14.00
N GLU A 42 -5.44 4.73 14.62
CA GLU A 42 -5.26 6.00 13.93
C GLU A 42 -3.83 6.22 13.45
N ASP A 43 -2.88 5.45 13.99
CA ASP A 43 -1.48 5.52 13.57
C ASP A 43 -1.14 4.48 12.51
N GLY A 44 -2.02 3.53 12.28
CA GLY A 44 -1.80 2.44 11.32
C GLY A 44 -2.02 2.88 9.88
N VAL A 45 -1.30 3.88 9.46
CA VAL A 45 -1.49 4.54 8.18
C VAL A 45 -0.25 4.39 7.32
N ASP A 46 -0.42 3.86 6.13
CA ASP A 46 0.66 3.86 5.15
C ASP A 46 0.83 5.27 4.57
N ARG A 47 2.08 5.68 4.45
CA ARG A 47 2.43 6.87 3.69
C ARG A 47 3.02 6.41 2.39
N VAL A 48 2.37 6.76 1.28
CA VAL A 48 2.71 6.20 -0.02
C VAL A 48 3.08 7.28 -1.03
N LYS A 49 4.01 6.93 -1.91
CA LYS A 49 4.31 7.70 -3.11
C LYS A 49 4.00 6.80 -4.29
N VAL A 50 3.05 7.19 -5.11
CA VAL A 50 2.76 6.45 -6.33
C VAL A 50 3.88 6.73 -7.31
N LEU A 51 4.56 5.68 -7.75
CA LEU A 51 5.70 5.81 -8.64
C LEU A 51 5.26 5.74 -10.10
N MET A 52 4.30 4.89 -10.41
CA MET A 52 3.80 4.69 -11.77
C MET A 52 2.43 4.02 -11.68
N ALA A 53 1.54 4.37 -12.60
CA ALA A 53 0.23 3.74 -12.68
C ALA A 53 -0.19 3.54 -14.13
N THR A 54 -0.81 2.40 -14.39
CA THR A 54 -1.47 2.07 -15.65
C THR A 54 -2.85 1.55 -15.30
N PRO A 55 -3.74 1.31 -16.26
CA PRO A 55 -5.04 0.75 -15.92
C PRO A 55 -4.99 -0.57 -15.16
N ASN A 56 -3.89 -1.34 -15.31
CA ASN A 56 -3.74 -2.65 -14.68
C ASN A 56 -2.71 -2.69 -13.55
N LEU A 57 -1.86 -1.68 -13.43
CA LEU A 57 -0.74 -1.71 -12.49
C LEU A 57 -0.66 -0.41 -11.69
N ILE A 58 -0.36 -0.57 -10.41
CA ILE A 58 0.06 0.55 -9.57
C ILE A 58 1.35 0.16 -8.90
N VAL A 59 2.38 0.99 -9.06
CA VAL A 59 3.66 0.81 -8.38
C VAL A 59 3.79 1.95 -7.39
N PHE A 60 4.05 1.63 -6.13
CA PHE A 60 4.22 2.66 -5.11
C PHE A 60 5.32 2.30 -4.12
N GLU A 61 5.85 3.33 -3.49
CA GLU A 61 6.75 3.20 -2.36
C GLU A 61 5.96 3.54 -1.10
N ALA A 62 6.02 2.69 -0.09
CA ALA A 62 5.28 2.87 1.15
C ALA A 62 6.21 2.90 2.34
N PHE A 63 5.96 3.82 3.25
CA PHE A 63 6.63 3.94 4.53
C PHE A 63 5.65 3.58 5.64
N ARG A 64 6.11 2.78 6.60
CA ARG A 64 5.33 2.45 7.80
C ARG A 64 6.24 2.50 9.02
N PRO A 65 5.90 3.31 10.03
CA PRO A 65 6.70 3.39 11.25
C PRO A 65 6.72 2.09 12.04
N SER A 66 7.77 1.94 12.83
CA SER A 66 7.93 0.80 13.74
C SER A 66 6.71 0.65 14.65
N GLY A 67 6.26 -0.59 14.80
CA GLY A 67 5.16 -0.94 15.70
C GLY A 67 3.78 -0.88 15.05
N GLU A 68 3.62 -0.21 13.92
CA GLU A 68 2.32 -0.13 13.28
C GLU A 68 1.95 -1.46 12.62
N THR A 69 0.67 -1.75 12.65
CA THR A 69 0.10 -2.97 12.09
C THR A 69 -1.26 -2.67 11.49
N ASP A 70 -1.70 -3.52 10.57
CA ASP A 70 -3.07 -3.51 10.08
C ASP A 70 -3.78 -4.76 10.60
N ARG A 71 -5.08 -4.84 10.40
CA ARG A 71 -5.79 -6.07 10.73
C ARG A 71 -5.74 -7.02 9.54
N MET A 72 -6.00 -8.29 9.81
CA MET A 72 -6.06 -9.31 8.77
C MET A 72 -7.13 -8.92 7.75
N HIS A 73 -6.75 -8.87 6.48
CA HIS A 73 -7.63 -8.48 5.38
C HIS A 73 -7.18 -9.13 4.09
N MET A 74 -7.99 -9.01 3.06
CA MET A 74 -7.65 -9.52 1.73
C MET A 74 -8.16 -8.58 0.65
N HIS A 75 -7.62 -8.72 -0.53
CA HIS A 75 -8.06 -7.99 -1.72
C HIS A 75 -8.60 -8.98 -2.73
N LYS A 76 -9.75 -8.65 -3.31
CA LYS A 76 -10.46 -9.56 -4.23
C LYS A 76 -10.22 -9.24 -5.70
N ASP A 77 -9.73 -8.04 -6.00
CA ASP A 77 -9.63 -7.55 -7.37
C ASP A 77 -8.19 -7.33 -7.84
N HIS A 78 -7.23 -7.60 -6.97
CA HIS A 78 -5.82 -7.48 -7.33
C HIS A 78 -4.95 -8.37 -6.45
N HIS A 79 -3.76 -8.64 -6.93
CA HIS A 79 -2.71 -9.22 -6.11
C HIS A 79 -1.48 -8.33 -6.21
N SER A 80 -0.53 -8.52 -5.30
CA SER A 80 0.64 -7.66 -5.29
C SER A 80 1.91 -8.41 -4.95
N VAL A 81 3.02 -7.82 -5.38
CA VAL A 81 4.36 -8.28 -5.01
C VAL A 81 5.07 -7.09 -4.39
N ALA A 82 5.77 -7.32 -3.31
CA ALA A 82 6.51 -6.28 -2.63
C ALA A 82 7.98 -6.65 -2.51
N TYR A 83 8.81 -5.62 -2.63
CA TYR A 83 10.24 -5.69 -2.38
C TYR A 83 10.53 -4.85 -1.14
N GLN A 84 11.10 -5.48 -0.09
CA GLN A 84 11.45 -4.79 1.14
C GLN A 84 12.74 -4.02 0.92
N LYS A 85 12.64 -2.70 1.02
CA LYS A 85 13.78 -1.82 0.75
C LYS A 85 14.56 -1.50 2.01
N GLU A 86 13.84 -1.17 3.10
CA GLU A 86 14.45 -0.80 4.38
C GLU A 86 13.61 -1.33 5.52
N GLY A 87 14.28 -1.66 6.63
CA GLY A 87 13.61 -2.10 7.83
C GLY A 87 13.07 -3.53 7.74
N ARG A 88 12.60 -4.03 8.87
CA ARG A 88 12.08 -5.40 9.00
C ARG A 88 10.60 -5.37 9.29
N VAL A 89 9.88 -6.31 8.70
CA VAL A 89 8.45 -6.45 8.93
C VAL A 89 8.12 -7.92 9.20
N ARG A 90 7.02 -8.14 9.91
CA ARG A 90 6.45 -9.47 10.08
C ARG A 90 5.21 -9.55 9.21
N MET A 91 5.22 -10.51 8.29
CA MET A 91 4.10 -10.76 7.40
C MET A 91 3.40 -12.04 7.78
N THR A 92 2.08 -12.01 7.80
CA THR A 92 1.25 -13.21 7.85
C THR A 92 0.45 -13.24 6.56
N ILE A 93 0.62 -14.29 5.78
CA ILE A 93 -0.06 -14.49 4.50
C ILE A 93 -0.66 -15.89 4.53
N GLY A 94 -1.99 -15.97 4.51
CA GLY A 94 -2.66 -17.24 4.71
C GLY A 94 -2.31 -17.83 6.07
N SER A 95 -1.77 -19.02 6.07
CA SER A 95 -1.34 -19.71 7.30
C SER A 95 0.14 -19.53 7.62
N GLU A 96 0.88 -18.79 6.82
CA GLU A 96 2.32 -18.62 6.99
C GLU A 96 2.65 -17.26 7.62
N THR A 97 3.59 -17.28 8.55
CA THR A 97 4.12 -16.06 9.17
C THR A 97 5.64 -16.10 9.05
N PHE A 98 6.21 -14.98 8.60
CA PHE A 98 7.65 -14.88 8.42
C PHE A 98 8.11 -13.44 8.61
N GLU A 99 9.39 -13.28 8.90
CA GLU A 99 10.01 -11.96 8.96
C GLU A 99 10.68 -11.64 7.63
N VAL A 100 10.45 -10.42 7.18
CA VAL A 100 10.98 -9.91 5.92
C VAL A 100 12.06 -8.90 6.24
N ALA A 101 13.24 -9.11 5.68
CA ALA A 101 14.39 -8.23 5.82
C ALA A 101 14.63 -7.45 4.53
N PRO A 102 15.42 -6.36 4.58
CA PRO A 102 15.77 -5.65 3.34
C PRO A 102 16.34 -6.57 2.28
N GLY A 103 15.82 -6.45 1.06
CA GLY A 103 16.18 -7.31 -0.07
C GLY A 103 15.25 -8.48 -0.30
N ASP A 104 14.40 -8.80 0.66
CA ASP A 104 13.44 -9.88 0.50
C ASP A 104 12.21 -9.43 -0.30
N THR A 105 11.52 -10.40 -0.88
CA THR A 105 10.28 -10.16 -1.60
C THR A 105 9.18 -11.06 -1.06
N TYR A 106 7.94 -10.59 -1.15
CA TYR A 106 6.78 -11.38 -0.75
C TYR A 106 5.60 -11.08 -1.67
N HIS A 107 4.63 -11.98 -1.66
CA HIS A 107 3.49 -11.95 -2.57
C HIS A 107 2.19 -12.01 -1.78
N HIS A 108 1.29 -11.07 -2.05
CA HIS A 108 -0.09 -11.11 -1.54
C HIS A 108 -0.99 -11.70 -2.64
N PRO A 109 -1.33 -12.99 -2.57
CA PRO A 109 -2.24 -13.56 -3.57
C PRO A 109 -3.64 -12.96 -3.44
N MET A 110 -4.33 -12.84 -4.57
CA MET A 110 -5.71 -12.38 -4.58
C MET A 110 -6.59 -13.32 -3.77
N GLY A 111 -7.45 -12.75 -2.90
CA GLY A 111 -8.35 -13.52 -2.09
C GLY A 111 -7.74 -14.23 -0.88
N VAL A 112 -6.46 -14.06 -0.64
CA VAL A 112 -5.78 -14.67 0.51
C VAL A 112 -5.55 -13.61 1.57
N LYS A 113 -5.99 -13.88 2.79
CA LYS A 113 -5.86 -12.94 3.90
C LYS A 113 -4.41 -12.72 4.26
N HIS A 114 -4.07 -11.47 4.58
CA HIS A 114 -2.73 -11.11 5.02
C HIS A 114 -2.78 -10.02 6.07
N ARG A 115 -1.66 -9.88 6.77
CA ARG A 115 -1.46 -8.89 7.82
C ARG A 115 0.00 -8.49 7.84
N HIS A 116 0.26 -7.22 8.08
CA HIS A 116 1.57 -6.61 8.06
C HIS A 116 1.85 -5.94 9.39
N LYS A 117 3.01 -6.20 9.98
CA LYS A 117 3.46 -5.49 11.18
C LYS A 117 4.89 -5.02 10.98
N SER A 118 5.10 -3.72 11.10
CA SER A 118 6.45 -3.15 11.04
C SER A 118 7.17 -3.38 12.36
N LEU A 119 8.30 -4.05 12.30
CA LEU A 119 9.16 -4.28 13.46
C LEU A 119 10.17 -3.15 13.64
N GLU A 120 10.45 -2.45 12.56
CA GLU A 120 11.30 -1.26 12.48
C GLU A 120 10.63 -0.29 11.52
N ASP A 121 11.08 0.95 11.49
CA ASP A 121 10.67 1.85 10.41
C ASP A 121 10.97 1.16 9.09
N SER A 122 9.99 1.05 8.23
CA SER A 122 10.12 0.22 7.03
C SER A 122 9.70 0.96 5.77
N VAL A 123 10.36 0.59 4.68
CA VAL A 123 10.04 1.09 3.34
C VAL A 123 9.96 -0.11 2.41
N ARG A 124 8.91 -0.16 1.62
CA ARG A 124 8.74 -1.19 0.59
C ARG A 124 8.34 -0.59 -0.73
N ILE A 125 8.71 -1.26 -1.81
CA ILE A 125 8.19 -0.98 -3.14
C ILE A 125 7.18 -2.07 -3.44
N GLU A 126 5.97 -1.69 -3.76
CA GLU A 126 4.91 -2.66 -4.02
C GLU A 126 4.30 -2.44 -5.39
N VAL A 127 4.02 -3.53 -6.09
CA VAL A 127 3.36 -3.53 -7.39
C VAL A 127 2.03 -4.25 -7.22
N LYS A 128 0.93 -3.54 -7.46
CA LYS A 128 -0.42 -4.12 -7.47
C LYS A 128 -0.84 -4.34 -8.90
N TYR A 129 -1.30 -5.56 -9.18
CA TYR A 129 -1.79 -5.93 -10.51
C TYR A 129 -3.30 -6.16 -10.45
N TYR A 130 -4.01 -5.46 -11.32
CA TYR A 130 -5.48 -5.48 -11.42
C TYR A 130 -5.86 -6.14 -12.75
N PRO A 131 -6.21 -7.43 -12.76
CA PRO A 131 -6.50 -8.14 -14.00
C PRO A 131 -7.63 -7.53 -14.83
N GLU A 132 -8.60 -6.89 -14.16
CA GLU A 132 -9.76 -6.30 -14.84
C GLU A 132 -9.53 -4.88 -15.34
N GLY A 133 -8.33 -4.34 -15.14
CA GLY A 133 -8.04 -2.98 -15.60
C GLY A 133 -8.70 -1.88 -14.78
N ASN A 134 -9.10 -2.16 -13.56
CA ASN A 134 -9.82 -1.24 -12.68
C ASN A 134 -8.94 -0.64 -11.58
N ALA A 135 -7.67 -0.45 -11.87
CA ALA A 135 -6.71 -0.01 -10.87
C ALA A 135 -7.10 1.31 -10.20
N ILE A 136 -7.54 2.30 -10.99
CA ILE A 136 -7.85 3.61 -10.44
C ILE A 136 -9.07 3.57 -9.52
N GLU A 137 -10.12 2.86 -9.91
CA GLU A 137 -11.31 2.76 -9.08
C GLU A 137 -11.01 2.01 -7.79
N SER A 138 -10.30 0.89 -7.90
CA SER A 138 -9.95 0.06 -6.75
C SER A 138 -9.04 0.82 -5.79
N TRP A 139 -8.02 1.51 -6.31
CA TRP A 139 -7.12 2.30 -5.49
C TRP A 139 -7.87 3.39 -4.73
N ASN A 140 -8.77 4.10 -5.42
CA ASN A 140 -9.51 5.19 -4.80
C ASN A 140 -10.49 4.68 -3.73
N ARG A 141 -11.09 3.51 -3.92
CA ARG A 141 -11.90 2.88 -2.87
C ARG A 141 -11.06 2.55 -1.66
N LEU A 142 -9.88 2.00 -1.87
CA LEU A 142 -8.96 1.68 -0.79
C LEU A 142 -8.55 2.95 -0.04
N ALA A 143 -8.20 3.99 -0.78
CA ALA A 143 -7.78 5.26 -0.19
C ALA A 143 -8.90 5.93 0.60
N ALA A 144 -10.15 5.75 0.17
CA ALA A 144 -11.30 6.29 0.87
C ALA A 144 -11.72 5.45 2.08
N GLY A 145 -11.05 4.32 2.34
CA GLY A 145 -11.36 3.46 3.46
C GLY A 145 -12.66 2.69 3.30
N SER A 146 -13.12 2.45 2.07
CA SER A 146 -14.41 1.81 1.83
C SER A 146 -14.28 0.33 1.49
N ASN A 147 -15.06 -0.52 2.15
CA ASN A 147 -15.40 -1.88 1.74
C ASN A 147 -14.30 -2.92 1.62
N GLN A 148 -13.10 -2.67 2.08
CA GLN A 148 -12.04 -3.66 1.89
C GLN A 148 -12.24 -4.92 2.74
N SER A 149 -12.90 -4.77 3.87
CA SER A 149 -13.11 -5.86 4.82
C SER A 149 -14.44 -6.57 4.65
N LYS A 150 -15.26 -6.12 3.73
CA LYS A 150 -16.61 -6.67 3.54
C LYS A 150 -16.67 -7.78 2.53
#